data_ca6ed3aae08d4a5bd25cfab8c0d531b9
#
_entry.id   ca6ed3aae08d4a5bd25cfab8c0d531b9
#
_cell.length_a   1.000
_cell.length_b   1.000
_cell.length_c   1.000
_cell.angle_alpha   90.00
_cell.angle_beta   90.00
_cell.angle_gamma   90.00
#
_symmetry.space_group_name_H-M   'P 1'
#
loop_
_entity.id
_entity.type
_entity.pdbx_description
1 polymer ?
#
loop_
_entity_poly.entity_id
_entity_poly.type
_entity_poly.pdbx_seq_one_letter_code
_entity_poly.pdbx_strand_id
1 'polypeptide(L)'
;AIGVNKLDTDRGMAEEIQREYRGSGAPVYCFSAREGRGIADVAELLRGRCVCLAGQSAVGKSSLLNALSPGLCLETGGLSKKPARGRHTTRFSELLPLPGLGATVIDTPGFSILECLETQPEELKEYYPEFAGSVCRFDGCLHWKEPGCGVKDRAAAGEIDENRYTRYTILLEELLERRKH
;
A
#
# COMPACT_ATOMS: atom_id res chain seq x y z
N ALA A 1 -4.18 3.46 5.27
CA ALA A 1 -5.22 2.59 4.73
C ALA A 1 -4.74 1.93 3.44
N ILE A 2 -5.24 0.74 3.15
CA ILE A 2 -4.96 -0.03 1.94
C ILE A 2 -6.21 -0.04 1.09
N GLY A 3 -6.11 0.39 -0.18
CA GLY A 3 -7.20 0.36 -1.14
C GLY A 3 -7.04 -0.80 -2.13
N VAL A 4 -8.00 -1.71 -2.19
CA VAL A 4 -8.04 -2.84 -3.14
C VAL A 4 -9.10 -2.54 -4.19
N ASN A 5 -8.65 -2.18 -5.39
CA ASN A 5 -9.54 -1.86 -6.51
C ASN A 5 -9.82 -3.10 -7.37
N LYS A 6 -10.75 -2.97 -8.31
CA LYS A 6 -11.15 -4.01 -9.28
C LYS A 6 -11.87 -5.21 -8.64
N LEU A 7 -12.66 -4.96 -7.59
CA LEU A 7 -13.50 -5.97 -6.94
C LEU A 7 -14.47 -6.67 -7.92
N ASP A 8 -14.76 -6.02 -9.05
CA ASP A 8 -15.55 -6.55 -10.17
C ASP A 8 -14.81 -7.65 -10.96
N THR A 9 -13.48 -7.67 -10.89
CA THR A 9 -12.65 -8.62 -11.62
C THR A 9 -12.29 -9.84 -10.77
N ASP A 10 -11.91 -9.63 -9.51
CA ASP A 10 -11.49 -10.68 -8.61
C ASP A 10 -11.87 -10.38 -7.16
N ARG A 11 -12.93 -11.03 -6.68
CA ARG A 11 -13.37 -10.94 -5.28
C ARG A 11 -12.49 -11.76 -4.35
N GLY A 12 -11.99 -12.90 -4.82
CA GLY A 12 -11.15 -13.79 -4.02
C GLY A 12 -9.85 -13.11 -3.58
N MET A 13 -9.22 -12.38 -4.49
CA MET A 13 -8.04 -11.57 -4.17
C MET A 13 -8.34 -10.49 -3.11
N ALA A 14 -9.50 -9.85 -3.17
CA ALA A 14 -9.88 -8.83 -2.19
C ALA A 14 -10.04 -9.44 -0.78
N GLU A 15 -10.67 -10.59 -0.67
CA GLU A 15 -10.83 -11.33 0.59
C GLU A 15 -9.48 -11.82 1.13
N GLU A 16 -8.59 -12.27 0.23
CA GLU A 16 -7.25 -12.67 0.58
C GLU A 16 -6.44 -11.51 1.17
N ILE A 17 -6.44 -10.35 0.53
CA ILE A 17 -5.73 -9.16 1.02
C ILE A 17 -6.33 -8.68 2.35
N GLN A 18 -7.65 -8.70 2.51
CA GLN A 18 -8.28 -8.37 3.79
C GLN A 18 -7.83 -9.29 4.92
N ARG A 19 -7.70 -10.58 4.65
CA ARG A 19 -7.22 -11.58 5.61
C ARG A 19 -5.74 -11.35 5.92
N GLU A 20 -4.91 -11.20 4.88
CA GLU A 20 -3.47 -10.98 4.99
C GLU A 20 -3.13 -9.76 5.86
N TYR A 21 -3.84 -8.66 5.68
CA TYR A 21 -3.56 -7.40 6.39
C TYR A 21 -4.38 -7.20 7.67
N ARG A 22 -5.14 -8.20 8.12
CA ARG A 22 -5.98 -8.09 9.33
C ARG A 22 -5.19 -7.69 10.57
N GLY A 23 -3.97 -8.21 10.74
CA GLY A 23 -3.09 -7.94 11.88
C GLY A 23 -2.27 -6.65 11.74
N SER A 24 -2.24 -6.04 10.56
CA SER A 24 -1.34 -4.92 10.24
C SER A 24 -1.73 -3.58 10.90
N GLY A 25 -2.91 -3.48 11.48
CA GLY A 25 -3.47 -2.21 11.97
C GLY A 25 -3.90 -1.24 10.86
N ALA A 26 -3.64 -1.54 9.59
CA ALA A 26 -4.06 -0.73 8.46
C ALA A 26 -5.43 -1.19 7.93
N PRO A 27 -6.48 -0.34 7.95
CA PRO A 27 -7.78 -0.72 7.41
C PRO A 27 -7.69 -0.96 5.90
N VAL A 28 -8.39 -2.02 5.43
CA VAL A 28 -8.45 -2.41 4.02
C VAL A 28 -9.81 -2.07 3.46
N TYR A 29 -9.84 -1.28 2.38
CA TYR A 29 -11.03 -0.86 1.65
C TYR A 29 -11.07 -1.54 0.29
N CYS A 30 -12.06 -2.41 0.06
CA CYS A 30 -12.24 -3.09 -1.21
C CYS A 30 -13.33 -2.39 -2.03
N PHE A 31 -13.01 -2.05 -3.27
CA PHE A 31 -13.93 -1.29 -4.13
C PHE A 31 -13.75 -1.63 -5.62
N SER A 32 -14.75 -1.26 -6.42
CA SER A 32 -14.65 -1.20 -7.88
C SER A 32 -14.91 0.23 -8.33
N ALA A 33 -13.87 0.92 -8.76
CA ALA A 33 -14.01 2.26 -9.32
C ALA A 33 -14.84 2.25 -10.61
N ARG A 34 -14.88 1.12 -11.32
CA ARG A 34 -15.66 0.93 -12.55
C ARG A 34 -17.16 0.81 -12.27
N GLU A 35 -17.53 0.05 -11.25
CA GLU A 35 -18.94 -0.22 -10.91
C GLU A 35 -19.49 0.73 -9.84
N GLY A 36 -18.64 1.56 -9.23
CA GLY A 36 -19.02 2.44 -8.12
C GLY A 36 -19.19 1.72 -6.78
N ARG A 37 -18.95 0.41 -6.71
CA ARG A 37 -19.10 -0.39 -5.49
C ARG A 37 -18.00 -0.05 -4.48
N GLY A 38 -18.35 0.15 -3.21
CA GLY A 38 -17.39 0.47 -2.13
C GLY A 38 -16.80 1.88 -2.20
N ILE A 39 -17.17 2.71 -3.19
CA ILE A 39 -16.65 4.08 -3.35
C ILE A 39 -17.13 4.98 -2.20
N ALA A 40 -18.32 4.75 -1.66
CA ALA A 40 -18.83 5.54 -0.54
C ALA A 40 -17.96 5.43 0.72
N ASP A 41 -17.46 4.23 1.03
CA ASP A 41 -16.60 3.99 2.18
C ASP A 41 -15.23 4.69 2.00
N VAL A 42 -14.69 4.65 0.77
CA VAL A 42 -13.47 5.39 0.44
C VAL A 42 -13.70 6.90 0.49
N ALA A 43 -14.84 7.39 0.01
CA ALA A 43 -15.21 8.79 0.08
C ALA A 43 -15.27 9.28 1.53
N GLU A 44 -15.85 8.50 2.43
CA GLU A 44 -15.91 8.84 3.86
C GLU A 44 -14.53 8.84 4.51
N LEU A 45 -13.67 7.88 4.17
CA LEU A 45 -12.27 7.86 4.61
C LEU A 45 -11.53 9.15 4.21
N LEU A 46 -11.79 9.68 3.03
CA LEU A 46 -11.09 10.86 2.50
C LEU A 46 -11.68 12.19 2.97
N ARG A 47 -12.92 12.21 3.45
CA ARG A 47 -13.66 13.43 3.77
C ARG A 47 -12.89 14.37 4.69
N GLY A 48 -12.74 15.63 4.26
CA GLY A 48 -12.06 16.69 5.01
C GLY A 48 -10.56 16.52 5.16
N ARG A 49 -9.93 15.60 4.42
CA ARG A 49 -8.50 15.26 4.56
C ARG A 49 -7.68 15.68 3.35
N CYS A 50 -6.39 15.89 3.60
CA CYS A 50 -5.37 15.95 2.58
C CYS A 50 -4.68 14.57 2.54
N VAL A 51 -4.71 13.91 1.39
CA VAL A 51 -4.23 12.53 1.24
C VAL A 51 -3.29 12.38 0.04
N CYS A 52 -2.37 11.43 0.11
CA CYS A 52 -1.55 11.01 -1.01
C CYS A 52 -1.98 9.61 -1.46
N LEU A 53 -2.15 9.40 -2.76
CA LEU A 53 -2.43 8.08 -3.33
C LEU A 53 -1.13 7.46 -3.85
N ALA A 54 -0.64 6.44 -3.14
CA ALA A 54 0.49 5.63 -3.57
C ALA A 54 0.02 4.32 -4.21
N GLY A 55 0.78 3.81 -5.17
CA GLY A 55 0.52 2.53 -5.82
C GLY A 55 1.07 2.46 -7.23
N GLN A 56 1.23 1.24 -7.72
CA GLN A 56 1.78 0.98 -9.06
C GLN A 56 0.94 1.60 -10.18
N SER A 57 1.52 1.67 -11.38
CA SER A 57 0.78 2.07 -12.57
C SER A 57 -0.35 1.08 -12.85
N ALA A 58 -1.45 1.55 -13.40
CA ALA A 58 -2.63 0.76 -13.77
C ALA A 58 -3.40 0.10 -12.59
N VAL A 59 -3.09 0.38 -11.33
CA VAL A 59 -3.93 -0.07 -10.19
C VAL A 59 -5.27 0.65 -10.12
N GLY A 60 -5.42 1.77 -10.85
CA GLY A 60 -6.68 2.50 -10.98
C GLY A 60 -6.80 3.73 -10.09
N LYS A 61 -5.68 4.40 -9.75
CA LYS A 61 -5.71 5.67 -9.00
C LYS A 61 -6.58 6.73 -9.69
N SER A 62 -6.35 6.98 -10.97
CA SER A 62 -7.16 7.95 -11.75
C SER A 62 -8.62 7.51 -11.87
N SER A 63 -8.88 6.20 -11.99
CA SER A 63 -10.26 5.68 -12.01
C SER A 63 -10.98 5.92 -10.68
N LEU A 64 -10.28 5.74 -9.56
CA LEU A 64 -10.81 6.04 -8.23
C LEU A 64 -11.13 7.53 -8.09
N LEU A 65 -10.22 8.41 -8.50
CA LEU A 65 -10.43 9.86 -8.42
C LEU A 65 -11.62 10.31 -9.28
N ASN A 66 -11.76 9.76 -10.48
CA ASN A 66 -12.93 10.02 -11.34
C ASN A 66 -14.23 9.49 -10.73
N ALA A 67 -14.20 8.34 -10.03
CA ALA A 67 -15.36 7.81 -9.32
C ALA A 67 -15.77 8.67 -8.11
N LEU A 68 -14.78 9.23 -7.40
CA LEU A 68 -14.99 10.12 -6.26
C LEU A 68 -15.44 11.53 -6.68
N SER A 69 -14.96 12.01 -7.83
CA SER A 69 -15.27 13.34 -8.37
C SER A 69 -15.34 13.28 -9.90
N PRO A 70 -16.51 12.98 -10.46
CA PRO A 70 -16.69 12.83 -11.91
C PRO A 70 -16.27 14.05 -12.73
N GLY A 71 -16.24 15.22 -12.14
CA GLY A 71 -15.80 16.47 -12.78
C GLY A 71 -14.30 16.56 -13.06
N LEU A 72 -13.48 15.69 -12.49
CA LEU A 72 -12.02 15.71 -12.70
C LEU A 72 -11.61 15.26 -14.10
N CYS A 73 -12.36 14.34 -14.71
CA CYS A 73 -12.12 13.81 -16.07
C CYS A 73 -10.67 13.39 -16.33
N LEU A 74 -10.01 12.76 -15.34
CA LEU A 74 -8.64 12.29 -15.48
C LEU A 74 -8.56 11.17 -16.52
N GLU A 75 -7.51 11.17 -17.34
CA GLU A 75 -7.26 10.10 -18.30
C GLU A 75 -7.06 8.76 -17.58
N THR A 76 -7.87 7.77 -17.93
CA THR A 76 -7.80 6.40 -17.40
C THR A 76 -7.37 5.45 -18.50
N GLY A 77 -6.40 4.60 -18.22
CA GLY A 77 -5.99 3.54 -19.14
C GLY A 77 -4.72 3.81 -19.93
N GLY A 78 -3.74 2.95 -19.70
CA GLY A 78 -2.47 2.95 -20.41
C GLY A 78 -1.43 3.88 -19.78
N LEU A 79 -0.17 3.47 -19.90
CA LEU A 79 1.00 4.29 -19.62
C LEU A 79 0.71 5.75 -19.99
N SER A 80 0.76 6.64 -19.02
CA SER A 80 0.63 8.08 -19.27
C SER A 80 1.46 8.43 -20.50
N LYS A 81 0.78 8.63 -21.63
CA LYS A 81 1.45 9.15 -22.82
C LYS A 81 1.96 10.51 -22.43
N LYS A 82 3.29 10.59 -22.25
CA LYS A 82 3.97 11.86 -22.12
C LYS A 82 3.43 12.76 -23.23
N PRO A 83 2.93 13.96 -22.94
CA PRO A 83 2.71 14.93 -24.02
C PRO A 83 4.07 15.10 -24.70
N ALA A 84 4.09 14.82 -26.00
CA ALA A 84 5.26 15.04 -26.83
C ALA A 84 5.51 16.53 -26.88
N ARG A 85 6.36 17.05 -25.98
CA ARG A 85 7.14 18.28 -26.19
C ARG A 85 8.08 18.52 -25.02
N GLY A 86 9.39 18.45 -25.31
CA GLY A 86 10.44 19.30 -24.76
C GLY A 86 10.84 19.03 -23.31
N ARG A 87 12.04 18.44 -23.14
CA ARG A 87 13.02 18.67 -22.08
C ARG A 87 12.54 19.54 -20.90
N HIS A 88 12.53 18.95 -19.79
CA HIS A 88 12.45 19.30 -18.37
C HIS A 88 11.29 18.58 -17.71
N THR A 89 11.57 17.39 -17.17
CA THR A 89 10.69 16.69 -16.24
C THR A 89 10.74 17.39 -14.89
N THR A 90 10.10 18.52 -14.78
CA THR A 90 9.78 19.10 -13.49
C THR A 90 8.66 18.23 -12.91
N ARG A 91 9.03 17.39 -11.95
CA ARG A 91 8.07 16.59 -11.16
C ARG A 91 7.38 17.54 -10.18
N PHE A 92 6.34 18.20 -10.60
CA PHE A 92 5.48 18.93 -9.67
C PHE A 92 4.43 17.95 -9.14
N SER A 93 4.34 17.86 -7.83
CA SER A 93 3.17 17.25 -7.19
C SER A 93 2.00 18.20 -7.40
N GLU A 94 0.90 17.72 -7.94
CA GLU A 94 -0.31 18.51 -8.15
C GLU A 94 -1.30 18.26 -7.02
N LEU A 95 -1.93 19.33 -6.53
CA LEU A 95 -2.99 19.25 -5.54
C LEU A 95 -4.33 19.20 -6.28
N LEU A 96 -5.00 18.05 -6.20
CA LEU A 96 -6.31 17.83 -6.81
C LEU A 96 -7.41 18.02 -5.76
N PRO A 97 -8.17 19.10 -5.79
CA PRO A 97 -9.29 19.29 -4.87
C PRO A 97 -10.44 18.36 -5.23
N LEU A 98 -11.08 17.80 -4.21
CA LEU A 98 -12.32 17.04 -4.29
C LEU A 98 -13.42 17.81 -3.53
N PRO A 99 -14.03 18.86 -4.14
CA PRO A 99 -14.90 19.81 -3.42
C PRO A 99 -16.10 19.16 -2.74
N GLY A 100 -16.70 18.11 -3.38
CA GLY A 100 -17.83 17.37 -2.82
C GLY A 100 -17.51 16.61 -1.53
N LEU A 101 -16.21 16.38 -1.25
CA LEU A 101 -15.73 15.71 -0.03
C LEU A 101 -15.01 16.67 0.92
N GLY A 102 -14.75 17.93 0.51
CA GLY A 102 -13.88 18.83 1.24
C GLY A 102 -12.45 18.29 1.37
N ALA A 103 -12.04 17.40 0.48
CA ALA A 103 -10.75 16.71 0.51
C ALA A 103 -9.81 17.25 -0.56
N THR A 104 -8.53 17.02 -0.38
CA THR A 104 -7.50 17.30 -1.37
C THR A 104 -6.61 16.06 -1.56
N VAL A 105 -6.34 15.70 -2.80
CA VAL A 105 -5.42 14.61 -3.12
C VAL A 105 -4.13 15.19 -3.68
N ILE A 106 -3.01 14.73 -3.14
CA ILE A 106 -1.68 15.01 -3.68
C ILE A 106 -1.42 13.96 -4.75
N ASP A 107 -1.42 14.37 -6.03
CA ASP A 107 -0.95 13.50 -7.10
C ASP A 107 0.57 13.59 -7.20
N THR A 108 1.22 12.47 -6.94
CA THR A 108 2.68 12.36 -7.00
C THR A 108 3.05 11.50 -8.21
N PRO A 109 3.40 12.11 -9.36
CA PRO A 109 3.84 11.36 -10.53
C PRO A 109 5.08 10.54 -10.16
N GLY A 110 5.00 9.21 -10.29
CA GLY A 110 6.14 8.32 -10.07
C GLY A 110 6.27 7.70 -8.69
N PHE A 111 5.30 7.85 -7.78
CA PHE A 111 5.24 7.09 -6.53
C PHE A 111 4.83 5.62 -6.77
N SER A 112 5.43 5.02 -7.79
CA SER A 112 5.24 3.59 -8.08
C SER A 112 6.20 2.70 -7.30
N ILE A 113 7.29 3.27 -6.79
CA ILE A 113 8.31 2.56 -6.02
C ILE A 113 8.52 3.38 -4.74
N LEU A 114 7.95 2.91 -3.64
CA LEU A 114 8.32 3.37 -2.31
C LEU A 114 9.59 2.63 -1.93
N GLU A 115 10.71 3.31 -1.97
CA GLU A 115 11.95 2.76 -1.49
C GLU A 115 12.04 3.00 0.02
N CYS A 116 12.18 1.95 0.80
CA CYS A 116 12.47 2.04 2.24
C CYS A 116 13.95 2.43 2.46
N LEU A 117 14.37 3.58 1.88
CA LEU A 117 15.78 3.95 1.79
C LEU A 117 16.44 4.24 3.13
N GLU A 118 15.67 4.65 4.13
CA GLU A 118 16.18 5.07 5.44
C GLU A 118 15.96 4.04 6.55
N THR A 119 15.14 3.01 6.30
CA THR A 119 14.82 1.98 7.29
C THR A 119 15.99 1.03 7.46
N GLN A 120 16.45 0.84 8.70
CA GLN A 120 17.44 -0.16 9.02
C GLN A 120 16.79 -1.55 9.12
N PRO A 121 17.52 -2.65 8.79
CA PRO A 121 16.98 -4.01 8.90
C PRO A 121 16.38 -4.33 10.27
N GLU A 122 16.99 -3.82 11.33
CA GLU A 122 16.59 -4.02 12.72
C GLU A 122 15.26 -3.32 13.06
N GLU A 123 14.95 -2.23 12.37
CA GLU A 123 13.75 -1.41 12.56
C GLU A 123 12.54 -1.96 11.80
N LEU A 124 12.76 -2.75 10.74
CA LEU A 124 11.67 -3.23 9.87
C LEU A 124 10.55 -3.92 10.64
N LYS A 125 10.89 -4.70 11.67
CA LYS A 125 9.92 -5.41 12.52
C LYS A 125 8.94 -4.50 13.25
N GLU A 126 9.31 -3.25 13.50
CA GLU A 126 8.46 -2.26 14.19
C GLU A 126 7.27 -1.81 13.33
N TYR A 127 7.38 -1.98 12.00
CA TYR A 127 6.29 -1.72 11.05
C TYR A 127 5.34 -2.91 10.87
N TYR A 128 5.54 -3.98 11.66
CA TYR A 128 4.71 -5.18 11.66
C TYR A 128 4.07 -5.40 13.03
N PRO A 129 2.99 -4.64 13.37
CA PRO A 129 2.37 -4.72 14.69
C PRO A 129 1.89 -6.13 15.06
N GLU A 130 1.61 -6.98 14.08
CA GLU A 130 1.27 -8.37 14.25
C GLU A 130 2.37 -9.22 14.89
N PHE A 131 3.63 -8.74 14.89
CA PHE A 131 4.75 -9.42 15.54
C PHE A 131 4.81 -9.16 17.04
N ALA A 132 4.09 -8.15 17.52
CA ALA A 132 4.05 -7.82 18.94
C ALA A 132 3.63 -9.01 19.80
N GLY A 133 4.23 -9.12 20.99
CA GLY A 133 3.98 -10.22 21.93
C GLY A 133 4.62 -11.56 21.55
N SER A 134 5.37 -11.64 20.44
CA SER A 134 6.11 -12.86 20.09
C SER A 134 7.37 -12.97 20.96
N VAL A 135 7.58 -14.13 21.57
CA VAL A 135 8.75 -14.41 22.41
C VAL A 135 9.81 -15.13 21.60
N CYS A 136 10.95 -14.47 21.39
CA CYS A 136 12.08 -15.03 20.65
C CYS A 136 13.21 -15.42 21.61
N ARG A 137 14.01 -16.40 21.21
CA ARG A 137 15.19 -16.84 21.98
C ARG A 137 16.27 -15.75 22.06
N PHE A 138 16.36 -14.85 21.09
CA PHE A 138 17.40 -13.82 20.99
C PHE A 138 16.75 -12.42 21.01
N ASP A 139 17.29 -11.51 21.80
CA ASP A 139 16.77 -10.13 21.92
C ASP A 139 16.84 -9.35 20.60
N GLY A 140 17.90 -9.55 19.81
CA GLY A 140 18.08 -8.91 18.51
C GLY A 140 17.49 -9.68 17.32
N CYS A 141 16.53 -10.57 17.56
CA CYS A 141 15.93 -11.40 16.50
C CYS A 141 15.37 -10.55 15.35
N LEU A 142 15.81 -10.84 14.14
CA LEU A 142 15.28 -10.26 12.91
C LEU A 142 14.10 -11.06 12.35
N HIS A 143 13.67 -12.12 13.05
CA HIS A 143 12.56 -12.99 12.65
C HIS A 143 12.76 -13.65 11.26
N TRP A 144 13.98 -13.95 10.91
CA TRP A 144 14.35 -14.53 9.60
C TRP A 144 14.91 -15.95 9.72
N LYS A 145 16.23 -16.04 10.02
CA LYS A 145 16.95 -17.32 10.07
C LYS A 145 17.21 -17.85 11.49
N GLU A 146 16.94 -17.02 12.49
CA GLU A 146 17.23 -17.37 13.88
C GLU A 146 16.39 -18.56 14.35
N PRO A 147 16.98 -19.51 15.07
CA PRO A 147 16.25 -20.60 15.71
C PRO A 147 15.49 -20.10 16.96
N GLY A 148 14.33 -20.70 17.24
CA GLY A 148 13.50 -20.33 18.39
C GLY A 148 12.91 -18.92 18.26
N CYS A 149 12.42 -18.59 17.08
CA CYS A 149 11.77 -17.32 16.79
C CYS A 149 10.26 -17.42 16.95
N GLY A 150 9.68 -16.76 17.95
CA GLY A 150 8.24 -16.78 18.21
C GLY A 150 7.38 -16.22 17.07
N VAL A 151 7.90 -15.30 16.26
CA VAL A 151 7.19 -14.81 15.05
C VAL A 151 7.05 -15.95 14.03
N LYS A 152 8.11 -16.75 13.80
CA LYS A 152 8.07 -17.89 12.88
C LYS A 152 7.11 -18.98 13.38
N ASP A 153 7.12 -19.22 14.68
CA ASP A 153 6.23 -20.22 15.30
C ASP A 153 4.76 -19.78 15.16
N ARG A 154 4.45 -18.51 15.38
CA ARG A 154 3.10 -17.94 15.21
C ARG A 154 2.66 -17.89 13.74
N ALA A 155 3.59 -17.64 12.81
CA ALA A 155 3.30 -17.73 11.38
C ALA A 155 2.98 -19.17 10.96
N ALA A 156 3.77 -20.13 11.43
CA ALA A 156 3.50 -21.55 11.20
C ALA A 156 2.18 -22.05 11.83
N ALA A 157 1.75 -21.43 12.94
CA ALA A 157 0.47 -21.71 13.59
C ALA A 157 -0.72 -20.98 12.91
N GLY A 158 -0.47 -20.11 11.90
CA GLY A 158 -1.51 -19.33 11.23
C GLY A 158 -2.04 -18.13 12.03
N GLU A 159 -1.41 -17.77 13.13
CA GLU A 159 -1.75 -16.56 13.90
C GLU A 159 -1.27 -15.28 13.20
N ILE A 160 -0.18 -15.38 12.47
CA ILE A 160 0.32 -14.37 11.54
C ILE A 160 0.13 -14.93 10.14
N ASP A 161 -0.45 -14.16 9.23
CA ASP A 161 -0.66 -14.61 7.86
C ASP A 161 0.69 -14.90 7.17
N GLU A 162 0.79 -16.06 6.50
CA GLU A 162 2.03 -16.54 5.89
C GLU A 162 2.52 -15.62 4.77
N ASN A 163 1.61 -15.08 3.95
CA ASN A 163 1.96 -14.13 2.89
C ASN A 163 2.51 -12.83 3.47
N ARG A 164 1.93 -12.39 4.60
CA ARG A 164 2.38 -11.20 5.31
C ARG A 164 3.79 -11.40 5.87
N TYR A 165 4.06 -12.56 6.48
CA TYR A 165 5.39 -12.91 6.95
C TYR A 165 6.39 -13.06 5.80
N THR A 166 6.00 -13.67 4.69
CA THR A 166 6.83 -13.79 3.48
C THR A 166 7.23 -12.42 2.93
N ARG A 167 6.29 -11.46 2.86
CA ARG A 167 6.61 -10.08 2.42
C ARG A 167 7.61 -9.39 3.36
N TYR A 168 7.50 -9.65 4.66
CA TYR A 168 8.47 -9.17 5.63
C TYR A 168 9.87 -9.70 5.33
N THR A 169 10.02 -11.00 5.10
CA THR A 169 11.34 -11.60 4.84
C THR A 169 11.95 -11.11 3.54
N ILE A 170 11.15 -10.88 2.48
CA ILE A 170 11.61 -10.30 1.22
C ILE A 170 12.15 -8.88 1.44
N LEU A 171 11.40 -8.02 2.12
CA LEU A 171 11.85 -6.66 2.42
C LEU A 171 13.10 -6.64 3.29
N LEU A 172 13.18 -7.53 4.28
CA LEU A 172 14.36 -7.65 5.14
C LEU A 172 15.60 -8.05 4.33
N GLU A 173 15.47 -9.01 3.41
CA GLU A 173 16.56 -9.42 2.52
C GLU A 173 17.05 -8.25 1.67
N GLU A 174 16.15 -7.48 1.09
CA GLU A 174 16.49 -6.28 0.31
C GLU A 174 17.26 -5.24 1.16
N LEU A 175 16.82 -4.98 2.39
CA LEU A 175 17.51 -4.05 3.29
C LEU A 175 18.91 -4.55 3.69
N LEU A 176 19.04 -5.87 3.96
CA LEU A 176 20.33 -6.48 4.30
C LEU A 176 21.30 -6.47 3.12
N GLU A 177 20.81 -6.61 1.89
CA GLU A 177 21.63 -6.53 0.67
C GLU A 177 22.12 -5.10 0.43
N ARG A 178 21.26 -4.10 0.57
CA ARG A 178 21.63 -2.68 0.45
C ARG A 178 22.72 -2.25 1.44
N ARG A 179 22.69 -2.78 2.66
CA ARG A 179 23.68 -2.48 3.69
C ARG A 179 25.10 -3.00 3.35
N LYS A 180 25.22 -3.96 2.42
CA LYS A 180 26.51 -4.51 1.98
C LYS A 180 27.22 -3.64 0.95
N HIS A 181 26.51 -2.68 0.37
CA HIS A 181 27.01 -1.75 -0.64
C HIS A 181 27.04 -0.32 -0.12
#